data_71e33530165414690366c4c7113738b6
#
_entry.id   71e33530165414690366c4c7113738b6
#
_cell.length_a   1.000
_cell.length_b   1.000
_cell.length_c   1.000
_cell.angle_alpha   90.00
_cell.angle_beta   90.00
_cell.angle_gamma   90.00
#
_symmetry.space_group_name_H-M   'P 1'
#
loop_
_entity.id
_entity.type
_entity.pdbx_description
1 polymer ?
#
loop_
_entity_poly.entity_id
_entity_poly.type
_entity_poly.pdbx_seq_one_letter_code
_entity_poly.pdbx_strand_id
1 'polypeptide(L)'
;MMKKRKFKSIINLIIISLLTWLFINILTTCFYYKNYNSNIDIIAQMLSATTENNISNDYESKNSINKAVEILKGHNLESIKNGKEILQQYGYLKNNQNALYKQFQQNCIITALISFLLLGISTFLLALWQKSVFQKENNILLEIEQTLINFRENNLSILLNNDESNELEKIKYQLDAIGNHLNLLKEEARLEREGTKELVSDISHQLKTPVAALDTCFSILLHENLSKEEQMEFSTRCRNALDGLETLLQSLLQISKMEVGLIQIEKNKLPILDTIITAINRVYPKTLEKNIELIFNCDDSLEYYKIMQDKKWLSEAIINVLDNAIKYSPDNSEIFVYLQKRNGFIRIEIKDNGIGIPKEEYHKIFQRFFRGKMNAVSNENGSGIGLFLTRKIIENHNGTITVSSNLGNNKNNNCGSTFVIQLPESE
;
A
#
# COMPACT_ATOMS: atom_id res chain seq x y z
N MET A 1 19.25 16.41 17.61
CA MET A 1 18.87 17.74 17.14
C MET A 1 17.55 18.24 17.73
N MET A 2 16.52 17.45 17.86
CA MET A 2 15.20 17.80 18.47
C MET A 2 15.28 18.24 19.94
N LYS A 3 16.04 17.55 20.81
CA LYS A 3 16.23 17.97 22.22
C LYS A 3 16.77 19.40 22.36
N LYS A 4 17.71 19.80 21.51
CA LYS A 4 18.26 21.20 21.52
C LYS A 4 17.24 22.26 21.06
N ARG A 5 16.38 21.96 20.08
CA ARG A 5 15.32 22.88 19.62
C ARG A 5 14.24 23.06 20.69
N LYS A 6 13.80 21.97 21.34
CA LYS A 6 12.81 22.03 22.43
C LYS A 6 13.33 22.79 23.65
N PHE A 7 14.58 22.57 24.05
CA PHE A 7 15.23 23.31 25.14
C PHE A 7 15.29 24.81 24.85
N LYS A 8 15.56 25.20 23.60
CA LYS A 8 15.55 26.60 23.16
C LYS A 8 14.15 27.23 23.21
N SER A 9 13.11 26.47 22.89
CA SER A 9 11.71 26.92 22.99
C SER A 9 11.29 27.18 24.43
N ILE A 10 11.69 26.34 25.38
CA ILE A 10 11.43 26.51 26.83
C ILE A 10 12.10 27.79 27.35
N ILE A 11 13.37 27.97 27.02
CA ILE A 11 14.12 29.15 27.42
C ILE A 11 13.45 30.42 26.88
N ASN A 12 13.02 30.43 25.64
CA ASN A 12 12.32 31.58 25.05
C ASN A 12 10.99 31.87 25.77
N LEU A 13 10.20 30.85 26.12
CA LEU A 13 8.96 31.04 26.90
C LEU A 13 9.22 31.60 28.29
N ILE A 14 10.26 31.13 28.97
CA ILE A 14 10.66 31.66 30.29
C ILE A 14 11.13 33.13 30.17
N ILE A 15 11.91 33.44 29.13
CA ILE A 15 12.37 34.82 28.88
C ILE A 15 11.18 35.74 28.60
N ILE A 16 10.21 35.32 27.78
CA ILE A 16 9.00 36.10 27.50
C ILE A 16 8.19 36.31 28.78
N SER A 17 8.01 35.30 29.61
CA SER A 17 7.29 35.42 30.87
C SER A 17 7.98 36.32 31.88
N LEU A 18 9.31 36.32 31.92
CA LEU A 18 10.08 37.26 32.73
C LEU A 18 9.97 38.72 32.23
N LEU A 19 10.01 38.90 30.92
CA LEU A 19 9.87 40.24 30.33
C LEU A 19 8.45 40.78 30.54
N THR A 20 7.41 39.99 30.42
CA THR A 20 6.04 40.42 30.72
C THR A 20 5.84 40.74 32.19
N TRP A 21 6.41 39.95 33.11
CA TRP A 21 6.41 40.23 34.53
C TRP A 21 7.10 41.54 34.85
N LEU A 22 8.30 41.78 34.29
CA LEU A 22 9.04 43.03 34.48
C LEU A 22 8.23 44.25 34.00
N PHE A 23 7.62 44.13 32.82
CA PHE A 23 6.80 45.19 32.23
C PHE A 23 5.57 45.52 33.10
N ILE A 24 4.88 44.52 33.62
CA ILE A 24 3.73 44.70 34.53
C ILE A 24 4.17 45.41 35.82
N ASN A 25 5.31 45.00 36.39
CA ASN A 25 5.82 45.66 37.63
C ASN A 25 6.24 47.11 37.40
N ILE A 26 6.83 47.43 36.24
CA ILE A 26 7.15 48.82 35.89
C ILE A 26 5.87 49.65 35.76
N LEU A 27 4.85 49.11 35.04
CA LEU A 27 3.56 49.78 34.86
C LEU A 27 2.84 50.05 36.20
N THR A 28 2.79 49.04 37.07
CA THR A 28 2.16 49.19 38.39
C THR A 28 2.91 50.17 39.29
N THR A 29 4.23 50.15 39.28
CA THR A 29 5.03 51.11 40.02
C THR A 29 4.82 52.51 39.49
N CYS A 30 4.80 52.75 38.19
CA CYS A 30 4.49 54.04 37.60
C CYS A 30 3.07 54.50 37.97
N PHE A 31 2.10 53.60 37.97
CA PHE A 31 0.72 53.93 38.39
C PHE A 31 0.66 54.37 39.84
N TYR A 32 1.26 53.63 40.78
CA TYR A 32 1.29 53.98 42.19
C TYR A 32 2.09 55.28 42.42
N TYR A 33 3.18 55.52 41.70
CA TYR A 33 3.96 56.77 41.79
C TYR A 33 3.13 57.94 41.28
N LYS A 34 2.39 57.80 40.20
CA LYS A 34 1.48 58.85 39.72
C LYS A 34 0.40 59.19 40.74
N ASN A 35 -0.19 58.15 41.35
CA ASN A 35 -1.22 58.33 42.37
C ASN A 35 -0.68 58.96 43.64
N TYR A 36 0.54 58.58 44.08
CA TYR A 36 1.25 59.20 45.19
C TYR A 36 1.50 60.73 44.94
N ASN A 37 2.01 61.07 43.75
CA ASN A 37 2.24 62.44 43.39
C ASN A 37 0.93 63.29 43.33
N SER A 38 -0.13 62.73 42.79
CA SER A 38 -1.47 63.32 42.75
C SER A 38 -1.98 63.66 44.16
N ASN A 39 -1.80 62.72 45.10
CA ASN A 39 -2.22 62.90 46.49
C ASN A 39 -1.36 64.03 47.17
N ILE A 40 -0.05 64.06 46.90
CA ILE A 40 0.83 65.11 47.39
C ILE A 40 0.42 66.50 46.82
N ASP A 41 0.10 66.56 45.52
CA ASP A 41 -0.35 67.78 44.87
C ASP A 41 -1.65 68.33 45.48
N ILE A 42 -2.62 67.40 45.77
CA ILE A 42 -3.87 67.77 46.45
C ILE A 42 -3.59 68.31 47.85
N ILE A 43 -2.72 67.66 48.64
CA ILE A 43 -2.36 68.13 49.99
C ILE A 43 -1.60 69.47 49.92
N ALA A 44 -0.68 69.67 48.95
CA ALA A 44 0.01 70.88 48.75
C ALA A 44 -0.93 72.04 48.42
N GLN A 45 -1.90 71.83 47.57
CA GLN A 45 -2.96 72.81 47.25
C GLN A 45 -3.80 73.14 48.47
N MET A 46 -4.21 72.18 49.29
CA MET A 46 -4.91 72.43 50.54
C MET A 46 -4.11 73.28 51.53
N LEU A 47 -2.84 72.95 51.72
CA LEU A 47 -1.96 73.73 52.61
C LEU A 47 -1.74 75.14 52.12
N SER A 48 -1.55 75.36 50.84
CA SER A 48 -1.39 76.73 50.30
C SER A 48 -2.67 77.56 50.50
N ALA A 49 -3.83 76.94 50.28
CA ALA A 49 -5.11 77.61 50.49
C ALA A 49 -5.41 77.93 51.95
N THR A 50 -4.86 77.19 52.93
CA THR A 50 -5.00 77.47 54.36
C THR A 50 -4.01 78.46 54.87
N THR A 51 -2.77 78.56 54.30
CA THR A 51 -1.70 79.49 54.72
C THR A 51 -1.91 80.86 54.18
N GLU A 52 -2.50 81.05 53.01
CA GLU A 52 -2.85 82.40 52.47
C GLU A 52 -3.89 83.11 53.35
N ASN A 53 -4.62 82.40 54.20
CA ASN A 53 -5.71 82.96 54.97
C ASN A 53 -5.39 83.17 56.49
N ASN A 54 -4.16 83.00 56.91
CA ASN A 54 -3.80 83.09 58.33
C ASN A 54 -3.58 84.59 58.83
N ILE A 55 -4.08 85.57 58.11
CA ILE A 55 -4.05 86.96 58.51
C ILE A 55 -5.45 87.55 58.46
N SER A 56 -6.23 87.39 59.58
CA SER A 56 -7.47 88.07 59.96
C SER A 56 -8.81 87.33 59.70
N ASN A 57 -9.60 87.25 60.80
CA ASN A 57 -11.08 87.17 60.99
C ASN A 57 -11.93 85.97 60.50
N ASP A 58 -12.95 85.65 61.32
CA ASP A 58 -13.95 84.51 61.21
C ASP A 58 -14.62 84.30 59.85
N TYR A 59 -14.68 85.31 58.99
CA TYR A 59 -15.24 85.26 57.66
C TYR A 59 -14.35 84.50 56.65
N GLU A 60 -13.05 84.44 56.89
CA GLU A 60 -12.06 83.81 56.01
C GLU A 60 -11.93 82.30 56.24
N SER A 61 -12.33 81.77 57.40
CA SER A 61 -12.32 80.37 57.66
C SER A 61 -13.35 79.57 56.75
N LYS A 62 -14.48 80.22 56.50
CA LYS A 62 -15.48 79.63 55.57
C LYS A 62 -15.00 79.60 54.10
N ASN A 63 -14.22 80.62 53.74
CA ASN A 63 -13.63 80.73 52.38
C ASN A 63 -12.53 79.70 52.13
N SER A 64 -11.69 79.40 53.18
CA SER A 64 -10.64 78.40 53.12
C SER A 64 -11.25 76.98 53.03
N ILE A 65 -12.30 76.72 53.74
CA ILE A 65 -13.07 75.42 53.65
C ILE A 65 -13.64 75.26 52.25
N ASN A 66 -14.28 76.30 51.70
CA ASN A 66 -14.85 76.27 50.35
C ASN A 66 -13.75 76.02 49.28
N LYS A 67 -12.61 76.69 49.36
CA LYS A 67 -11.47 76.43 48.48
C LYS A 67 -10.94 74.99 48.63
N ALA A 68 -10.83 74.48 49.83
CA ALA A 68 -10.40 73.07 50.05
C ALA A 68 -11.41 72.10 49.46
N VAL A 69 -12.70 72.40 49.55
CA VAL A 69 -13.76 71.55 48.89
C VAL A 69 -13.73 71.62 47.37
N GLU A 70 -13.40 72.81 46.79
CA GLU A 70 -13.20 72.94 45.34
C GLU A 70 -11.98 72.17 44.84
N ILE A 71 -10.86 72.15 45.58
CA ILE A 71 -9.66 71.33 45.27
C ILE A 71 -10.03 69.85 45.30
N LEU A 72 -10.79 69.37 46.29
CA LEU A 72 -11.29 68.00 46.35
C LEU A 72 -12.22 67.68 45.19
N LYS A 73 -12.91 68.68 44.62
CA LYS A 73 -13.73 68.49 43.40
C LYS A 73 -12.92 68.56 42.10
N GLY A 74 -11.61 68.68 42.15
CA GLY A 74 -10.72 68.68 40.99
C GLY A 74 -10.45 70.00 40.30
N HIS A 75 -10.85 71.12 40.91
CA HIS A 75 -10.46 72.48 40.40
C HIS A 75 -9.03 72.86 40.82
N ASN A 76 -8.14 73.01 39.81
CA ASN A 76 -6.74 73.41 40.03
C ASN A 76 -6.62 74.90 40.45
N LEU A 77 -6.06 75.14 41.62
CA LEU A 77 -5.65 76.45 42.05
C LEU A 77 -4.13 76.60 41.82
N GLU A 78 -3.68 77.78 41.34
CA GLU A 78 -2.31 78.06 40.87
C GLU A 78 -1.18 77.92 41.91
N SER A 79 -1.44 77.53 43.16
CA SER A 79 -0.52 77.65 44.30
C SER A 79 0.21 76.34 44.72
N ILE A 80 0.32 75.35 43.83
CA ILE A 80 0.99 74.09 44.13
C ILE A 80 2.45 74.23 44.60
N LYS A 81 3.14 75.21 44.06
CA LYS A 81 4.56 75.43 44.35
C LYS A 81 4.81 75.84 45.81
N ASN A 82 4.02 76.78 46.31
CA ASN A 82 4.13 77.26 47.70
C ASN A 82 3.78 76.14 48.72
N GLY A 83 2.73 75.36 48.44
CA GLY A 83 2.36 74.18 49.24
C GLY A 83 3.40 73.10 49.26
N LYS A 84 4.12 72.86 48.15
CA LYS A 84 5.24 71.91 48.10
C LYS A 84 6.46 72.38 48.89
N GLU A 85 6.75 73.67 48.90
CA GLU A 85 7.81 74.26 49.72
C GLU A 85 7.55 74.14 51.22
N ILE A 86 6.28 74.32 51.64
CA ILE A 86 5.85 74.08 53.03
C ILE A 86 5.97 72.59 53.39
N LEU A 87 5.47 71.67 52.54
CA LEU A 87 5.66 70.26 52.79
C LEU A 87 7.11 69.84 52.87
N GLN A 88 8.00 70.47 52.10
CA GLN A 88 9.44 70.22 52.12
C GLN A 88 10.07 70.66 53.42
N GLN A 89 9.67 71.89 53.95
CA GLN A 89 10.15 72.40 55.24
C GLN A 89 9.77 71.51 56.41
N TYR A 90 8.58 70.85 56.38
CA TYR A 90 8.12 69.90 57.39
C TYR A 90 8.58 68.50 57.14
N GLY A 91 9.45 68.23 56.17
CA GLY A 91 9.98 66.88 55.86
C GLY A 91 8.99 65.83 55.27
N TYR A 92 7.88 66.35 54.74
CA TYR A 92 6.80 65.46 54.20
C TYR A 92 7.06 65.00 52.78
N LEU A 93 8.07 65.42 52.09
CA LEU A 93 8.42 64.97 50.76
C LEU A 93 9.48 63.87 50.83
N LYS A 94 9.19 62.69 50.31
CA LYS A 94 10.09 61.49 50.16
C LYS A 94 10.82 61.07 51.45
N ASN A 95 10.20 61.25 52.62
CA ASN A 95 10.75 60.78 53.88
C ASN A 95 10.03 59.55 54.37
N ASN A 96 10.76 58.55 54.89
CA ASN A 96 10.21 57.31 55.46
C ASN A 96 9.20 57.50 56.60
N GLN A 97 9.11 58.67 57.15
CA GLN A 97 8.13 59.12 58.16
C GLN A 97 6.79 59.54 57.54
N ASN A 98 6.73 59.79 56.24
CA ASN A 98 5.50 60.18 55.58
C ASN A 98 4.58 58.91 55.36
N ALA A 99 3.38 58.94 55.93
CA ALA A 99 2.40 57.86 55.87
C ALA A 99 2.04 57.50 54.40
N LEU A 100 1.89 58.49 53.51
CA LEU A 100 1.58 58.31 52.10
C LEU A 100 2.75 57.64 51.35
N TYR A 101 4.00 58.06 51.65
CA TYR A 101 5.17 57.41 51.05
C TYR A 101 5.33 55.95 51.52
N LYS A 102 5.09 55.67 52.82
CA LYS A 102 5.09 54.36 53.38
C LYS A 102 3.98 53.44 52.75
N GLN A 103 2.78 54.03 52.54
CA GLN A 103 1.70 53.32 51.87
C GLN A 103 2.04 53.00 50.39
N PHE A 104 2.66 53.98 49.69
CA PHE A 104 3.16 53.73 48.32
C PHE A 104 4.17 52.60 48.30
N GLN A 105 5.18 52.57 49.18
CA GLN A 105 6.16 51.51 49.26
C GLN A 105 5.52 50.14 49.58
N GLN A 106 4.59 50.10 50.54
CA GLN A 106 3.87 48.88 50.90
C GLN A 106 3.07 48.31 49.70
N ASN A 107 2.36 49.15 49.00
CA ASN A 107 1.59 48.76 47.82
C ASN A 107 2.50 48.19 46.70
N CYS A 108 3.65 48.83 46.47
CA CYS A 108 4.65 48.33 45.49
C CYS A 108 5.23 46.98 45.91
N ILE A 109 5.55 46.78 47.18
CA ILE A 109 6.06 45.52 47.70
C ILE A 109 5.00 44.40 47.60
N ILE A 110 3.77 44.68 48.01
CA ILE A 110 2.68 43.70 47.96
C ILE A 110 2.37 43.28 46.51
N THR A 111 2.30 44.25 45.61
CA THR A 111 2.06 43.91 44.17
C THR A 111 3.22 43.17 43.55
N ALA A 112 4.48 43.50 43.90
CA ALA A 112 5.64 42.73 43.46
C ALA A 112 5.63 41.27 43.97
N LEU A 113 5.27 41.05 45.23
CA LEU A 113 5.14 39.71 45.82
C LEU A 113 4.03 38.88 45.14
N ILE A 114 2.84 39.48 44.97
CA ILE A 114 1.72 38.82 44.31
C ILE A 114 2.10 38.46 42.86
N SER A 115 2.68 39.41 42.13
CA SER A 115 3.08 39.17 40.73
C SER A 115 4.18 38.11 40.61
N PHE A 116 5.11 38.05 41.54
CA PHE A 116 6.13 37.00 41.60
C PHE A 116 5.53 35.60 41.86
N LEU A 117 4.57 35.53 42.79
CA LEU A 117 3.85 34.27 43.06
C LEU A 117 3.06 33.78 41.86
N LEU A 118 2.37 34.68 41.16
CA LEU A 118 1.65 34.36 39.92
C LEU A 118 2.59 33.89 38.79
N LEU A 119 3.77 34.51 38.69
CA LEU A 119 4.81 34.05 37.76
C LEU A 119 5.25 32.61 38.07
N GLY A 120 5.48 32.30 39.36
CA GLY A 120 5.84 30.94 39.81
C GLY A 120 4.76 29.91 39.46
N ILE A 121 3.50 30.21 39.73
CA ILE A 121 2.38 29.35 39.39
C ILE A 121 2.28 29.12 37.86
N SER A 122 2.38 30.18 37.07
CA SER A 122 2.28 30.11 35.62
C SER A 122 3.42 29.28 35.00
N THR A 123 4.64 29.45 35.46
CA THR A 123 5.79 28.66 35.00
C THR A 123 5.69 27.20 35.41
N PHE A 124 5.17 26.92 36.61
CA PHE A 124 4.90 25.54 37.05
C PHE A 124 3.84 24.85 36.22
N LEU A 125 2.72 25.49 35.92
CA LEU A 125 1.65 24.95 35.05
C LEU A 125 2.16 24.72 33.64
N LEU A 126 2.96 25.63 33.07
CA LEU A 126 3.59 25.45 31.76
C LEU A 126 4.52 24.21 31.75
N ALA A 127 5.30 24.02 32.82
CA ALA A 127 6.18 22.86 32.94
C ALA A 127 5.39 21.52 32.99
N LEU A 128 4.29 21.49 33.73
CA LEU A 128 3.39 20.31 33.78
C LEU A 128 2.75 20.03 32.42
N TRP A 129 2.22 21.05 31.76
CA TRP A 129 1.65 20.91 30.42
C TRP A 129 2.66 20.36 29.43
N GLN A 130 3.88 20.90 29.45
CA GLN A 130 4.95 20.49 28.57
C GLN A 130 5.41 19.06 28.82
N LYS A 131 5.45 18.62 30.11
CA LYS A 131 5.74 17.23 30.48
C LYS A 131 4.68 16.30 29.90
N SER A 132 3.41 16.65 29.97
CA SER A 132 2.29 15.86 29.43
C SER A 132 2.39 15.73 27.89
N VAL A 133 2.65 16.83 27.19
CA VAL A 133 2.83 16.80 25.72
C VAL A 133 4.02 15.93 25.32
N PHE A 134 5.14 16.04 26.03
CA PHE A 134 6.33 15.23 25.76
C PHE A 134 6.11 13.72 26.02
N GLN A 135 5.34 13.36 27.04
CA GLN A 135 4.98 11.97 27.29
C GLN A 135 4.12 11.40 26.17
N LYS A 136 3.12 12.15 25.68
CA LYS A 136 2.29 11.76 24.54
C LYS A 136 3.12 11.52 23.28
N GLU A 137 4.00 12.47 22.90
CA GLU A 137 4.89 12.32 21.75
C GLU A 137 5.78 11.07 21.83
N ASN A 138 6.36 10.80 23.01
CA ASN A 138 7.22 9.63 23.21
C ASN A 138 6.44 8.32 23.10
N ASN A 139 5.23 8.24 23.63
CA ASN A 139 4.40 7.05 23.53
C ASN A 139 4.05 6.73 22.07
N ILE A 140 3.71 7.75 21.28
CA ILE A 140 3.43 7.57 19.84
C ILE A 140 4.68 7.05 19.10
N LEU A 141 5.86 7.61 19.37
CA LEU A 141 7.10 7.14 18.76
C LEU A 141 7.39 5.68 19.11
N LEU A 142 7.14 5.26 20.36
CA LEU A 142 7.29 3.88 20.79
C LEU A 142 6.28 2.93 20.11
N GLU A 143 5.04 3.36 19.93
CA GLU A 143 4.02 2.59 19.21
C GLU A 143 4.39 2.39 17.73
N ILE A 144 4.91 3.45 17.06
CA ILE A 144 5.41 3.36 15.70
C ILE A 144 6.63 2.42 15.62
N GLU A 145 7.59 2.56 16.54
CA GLU A 145 8.76 1.70 16.60
C GLU A 145 8.36 0.21 16.80
N GLN A 146 7.45 -0.07 17.72
CA GLN A 146 6.94 -1.43 17.92
C GLN A 146 6.21 -1.98 16.69
N THR A 147 5.41 -1.16 16.01
CA THR A 147 4.73 -1.56 14.79
C THR A 147 5.74 -1.92 13.69
N LEU A 148 6.80 -1.13 13.51
CA LEU A 148 7.88 -1.43 12.56
C LEU A 148 8.68 -2.68 12.94
N ILE A 149 8.92 -2.92 14.24
CA ILE A 149 9.55 -4.15 14.73
C ILE A 149 8.66 -5.35 14.41
N ASN A 150 7.35 -5.24 14.67
CA ASN A 150 6.39 -6.29 14.35
C ASN A 150 6.39 -6.61 12.85
N PHE A 151 6.43 -5.60 11.96
CA PHE A 151 6.54 -5.80 10.52
C PHE A 151 7.81 -6.56 10.15
N ARG A 152 8.94 -6.23 10.77
CA ARG A 152 10.21 -6.95 10.58
C ARG A 152 10.11 -8.42 11.03
N GLU A 153 9.35 -8.72 12.08
CA GLU A 153 9.15 -10.07 12.63
C GLU A 153 8.00 -10.83 11.94
N ASN A 154 7.51 -10.33 10.81
CA ASN A 154 6.37 -10.89 10.08
C ASN A 154 5.02 -10.86 10.81
N ASN A 155 4.91 -10.09 11.87
CA ASN A 155 3.64 -9.81 12.53
C ASN A 155 3.13 -8.45 12.04
N LEU A 156 2.20 -8.46 11.10
CA LEU A 156 1.70 -7.24 10.42
C LEU A 156 0.55 -6.57 11.19
N SER A 157 0.46 -6.79 12.51
CA SER A 157 -0.50 -6.10 13.38
C SER A 157 -0.05 -4.66 13.68
N ILE A 158 -0.96 -3.71 13.58
CA ILE A 158 -0.73 -2.30 13.90
C ILE A 158 -1.18 -2.03 15.33
N LEU A 159 -0.28 -1.47 16.14
CA LEU A 159 -0.51 -1.18 17.55
C LEU A 159 -0.91 0.28 17.84
N LEU A 160 -1.07 1.11 16.79
CA LEU A 160 -1.43 2.53 16.95
C LEU A 160 -2.87 2.69 17.46
N ASN A 161 -3.02 3.29 18.64
CA ASN A 161 -4.30 3.67 19.19
C ASN A 161 -4.94 4.83 18.39
N ASN A 162 -6.28 4.91 18.39
CA ASN A 162 -7.02 5.99 17.76
C ASN A 162 -6.83 7.28 18.58
N ASP A 163 -5.82 8.07 18.27
CA ASP A 163 -5.68 9.43 18.79
C ASP A 163 -6.24 10.42 17.76
N GLU A 164 -6.99 11.41 18.22
CA GLU A 164 -7.83 12.32 17.42
C GLU A 164 -7.05 13.32 16.53
N SER A 165 -5.73 13.16 16.35
CA SER A 165 -4.97 14.09 15.51
C SER A 165 -4.93 13.64 14.05
N ASN A 166 -5.39 14.48 13.13
CA ASN A 166 -5.39 14.27 11.66
C ASN A 166 -4.03 13.83 11.08
N GLU A 167 -2.91 14.19 11.72
CA GLU A 167 -1.56 13.83 11.26
C GLU A 167 -1.20 12.37 11.61
N LEU A 168 -1.59 11.92 12.79
CA LEU A 168 -1.39 10.54 13.23
C LEU A 168 -2.26 9.55 12.47
N GLU A 169 -3.48 9.93 12.15
CA GLU A 169 -4.40 9.15 11.32
C GLU A 169 -3.81 8.91 9.93
N LYS A 170 -3.16 9.91 9.33
CA LYS A 170 -2.43 9.75 8.06
C LYS A 170 -1.27 8.76 8.18
N ILE A 171 -0.48 8.83 9.25
CA ILE A 171 0.63 7.89 9.47
C ILE A 171 0.09 6.47 9.65
N LYS A 172 -0.98 6.30 10.44
CA LYS A 172 -1.67 5.02 10.62
C LYS A 172 -2.13 4.44 9.29
N TYR A 173 -2.82 5.25 8.48
CA TYR A 173 -3.27 4.82 7.14
C TYR A 173 -2.10 4.39 6.23
N GLN A 174 -0.97 5.10 6.25
CA GLN A 174 0.21 4.72 5.47
C GLN A 174 0.85 3.42 5.98
N LEU A 175 0.89 3.21 7.29
CA LEU A 175 1.37 1.95 7.88
C LEU A 175 0.44 0.79 7.56
N ASP A 176 -0.89 0.99 7.61
CA ASP A 176 -1.88 -0.01 7.16
C ASP A 176 -1.68 -0.39 5.68
N ALA A 177 -1.49 0.60 4.82
CA ALA A 177 -1.23 0.36 3.40
C ALA A 177 0.06 -0.42 3.17
N ILE A 178 1.14 -0.10 3.91
CA ILE A 178 2.41 -0.84 3.87
C ILE A 178 2.21 -2.28 4.38
N GLY A 179 1.52 -2.47 5.51
CA GLY A 179 1.23 -3.79 6.06
C GLY A 179 0.45 -4.68 5.09
N ASN A 180 -0.59 -4.12 4.47
CA ASN A 180 -1.38 -4.82 3.46
C ASN A 180 -0.56 -5.17 2.22
N HIS A 181 0.28 -4.25 1.74
CA HIS A 181 1.17 -4.51 0.60
C HIS A 181 2.19 -5.61 0.90
N LEU A 182 2.81 -5.60 2.10
CA LEU A 182 3.72 -6.66 2.54
C LEU A 182 3.01 -8.02 2.64
N ASN A 183 1.75 -8.06 3.11
CA ASN A 183 0.95 -9.29 3.12
C ASN A 183 0.73 -9.84 1.71
N LEU A 184 0.37 -8.99 0.76
CA LEU A 184 0.19 -9.39 -0.64
C LEU A 184 1.48 -9.95 -1.24
N LEU A 185 2.61 -9.24 -1.09
CA LEU A 185 3.91 -9.71 -1.57
C LEU A 185 4.33 -11.04 -0.93
N LYS A 186 4.06 -11.22 0.36
CA LYS A 186 4.35 -12.48 1.07
C LYS A 186 3.51 -13.63 0.53
N GLU A 187 2.23 -13.39 0.27
CA GLU A 187 1.34 -14.41 -0.29
C GLU A 187 1.73 -14.76 -1.73
N GLU A 188 2.07 -13.77 -2.56
CA GLU A 188 2.61 -14.01 -3.90
C GLU A 188 3.88 -14.85 -3.85
N ALA A 189 4.86 -14.48 -3.02
CA ALA A 189 6.10 -15.25 -2.85
C ALA A 189 5.85 -16.66 -2.31
N ARG A 190 4.84 -16.86 -1.45
CA ARG A 190 4.44 -18.18 -0.96
C ARG A 190 3.88 -19.03 -2.08
N LEU A 191 2.94 -18.48 -2.86
CA LEU A 191 2.34 -19.17 -4.00
C LEU A 191 3.37 -19.54 -5.08
N GLU A 192 4.29 -18.63 -5.38
CA GLU A 192 5.40 -18.88 -6.32
C GLU A 192 6.32 -20.00 -5.82
N ARG A 193 6.67 -19.98 -4.53
CA ARG A 193 7.50 -21.03 -3.93
C ARG A 193 6.79 -22.40 -3.91
N GLU A 194 5.49 -22.44 -3.62
CA GLU A 194 4.70 -23.67 -3.67
C GLU A 194 4.61 -24.18 -5.10
N GLY A 195 4.31 -23.32 -6.07
CA GLY A 195 4.30 -23.69 -7.49
C GLY A 195 5.64 -24.22 -7.97
N THR A 196 6.76 -23.66 -7.52
CA THR A 196 8.11 -24.17 -7.84
C THR A 196 8.37 -25.55 -7.22
N LYS A 197 7.96 -25.77 -5.95
CA LYS A 197 8.09 -27.09 -5.31
C LYS A 197 7.27 -28.16 -6.02
N GLU A 198 6.04 -27.86 -6.39
CA GLU A 198 5.19 -28.76 -7.16
C GLU A 198 5.84 -29.10 -8.51
N LEU A 199 6.35 -28.09 -9.23
CA LEU A 199 7.05 -28.28 -10.50
C LEU A 199 8.25 -29.24 -10.35
N VAL A 200 9.10 -29.03 -9.34
CA VAL A 200 10.28 -29.90 -9.10
C VAL A 200 9.85 -31.32 -8.76
N SER A 201 8.81 -31.49 -7.97
CA SER A 201 8.24 -32.80 -7.65
C SER A 201 7.72 -33.53 -8.89
N ASP A 202 6.93 -32.81 -9.70
CA ASP A 202 6.35 -33.34 -10.93
C ASP A 202 7.43 -33.74 -11.94
N ILE A 203 8.43 -32.89 -12.15
CA ILE A 203 9.60 -33.21 -13.00
C ILE A 203 10.28 -34.49 -12.52
N SER A 204 10.52 -34.61 -11.21
CA SER A 204 11.20 -35.78 -10.63
C SER A 204 10.41 -37.06 -10.91
N HIS A 205 9.10 -37.01 -10.76
CA HIS A 205 8.21 -38.16 -11.06
C HIS A 205 8.20 -38.53 -12.56
N GLN A 206 8.12 -37.50 -13.43
CA GLN A 206 8.06 -37.73 -14.88
C GLN A 206 9.39 -38.19 -15.49
N LEU A 207 10.52 -37.83 -14.88
CA LEU A 207 11.85 -38.35 -15.29
C LEU A 207 12.07 -39.79 -14.79
N LYS A 208 11.62 -40.12 -13.60
CA LYS A 208 11.86 -41.42 -12.99
C LYS A 208 11.32 -42.58 -13.86
N THR A 209 10.15 -42.41 -14.45
CA THR A 209 9.45 -43.46 -15.24
C THR A 209 10.24 -43.85 -16.49
N PRO A 210 10.59 -42.93 -17.43
CA PRO A 210 11.33 -43.29 -18.63
C PRO A 210 12.77 -43.75 -18.32
N VAL A 211 13.40 -43.17 -17.27
CA VAL A 211 14.73 -43.63 -16.84
C VAL A 211 14.68 -45.07 -16.33
N ALA A 212 13.69 -45.41 -15.50
CA ALA A 212 13.53 -46.80 -15.04
C ALA A 212 13.21 -47.79 -16.19
N ALA A 213 12.39 -47.34 -17.16
CA ALA A 213 12.12 -48.13 -18.36
C ALA A 213 13.38 -48.38 -19.19
N LEU A 214 14.23 -47.35 -19.38
CA LEU A 214 15.52 -47.45 -20.04
C LEU A 214 16.45 -48.42 -19.32
N ASP A 215 16.60 -48.28 -18.01
CA ASP A 215 17.46 -49.15 -17.18
C ASP A 215 17.01 -50.60 -17.26
N THR A 216 15.69 -50.85 -17.16
CA THR A 216 15.14 -52.21 -17.30
C THR A 216 15.37 -52.76 -18.70
N CYS A 217 15.04 -52.01 -19.76
CA CYS A 217 15.20 -52.48 -21.14
C CYS A 217 16.68 -52.73 -21.46
N PHE A 218 17.57 -51.86 -21.00
CA PHE A 218 19.03 -51.98 -21.19
C PHE A 218 19.56 -53.19 -20.44
N SER A 219 19.12 -53.44 -19.20
CA SER A 219 19.54 -54.62 -18.43
C SER A 219 19.10 -55.94 -19.11
N ILE A 220 17.90 -55.96 -19.71
CA ILE A 220 17.43 -57.14 -20.47
C ILE A 220 18.24 -57.33 -21.72
N LEU A 221 18.55 -56.28 -22.50
CA LEU A 221 19.32 -56.37 -23.73
C LEU A 221 20.80 -56.84 -23.50
N LEU A 222 21.33 -56.71 -22.29
CA LEU A 222 22.63 -57.21 -21.89
C LEU A 222 22.65 -58.72 -21.57
N HIS A 223 21.50 -59.36 -21.42
CA HIS A 223 21.42 -60.81 -21.18
C HIS A 223 21.61 -61.59 -22.48
N GLU A 224 22.45 -62.59 -22.49
CA GLU A 224 22.99 -63.26 -23.68
C GLU A 224 22.03 -64.15 -24.47
N ASN A 225 20.76 -64.34 -24.07
CA ASN A 225 19.87 -65.35 -24.66
C ASN A 225 18.56 -64.79 -25.23
N LEU A 226 18.56 -63.59 -25.78
CA LEU A 226 17.39 -63.02 -26.42
C LEU A 226 17.27 -63.43 -27.89
N SER A 227 16.05 -63.74 -28.33
CA SER A 227 15.71 -63.88 -29.74
C SER A 227 15.87 -62.54 -30.47
N LYS A 228 16.02 -62.57 -31.79
CA LYS A 228 16.11 -61.35 -32.61
C LYS A 228 14.86 -60.49 -32.48
N GLU A 229 13.69 -61.08 -32.33
CA GLU A 229 12.42 -60.43 -32.15
C GLU A 229 12.36 -59.68 -30.79
N GLU A 230 12.81 -60.31 -29.70
CA GLU A 230 12.90 -59.72 -28.37
C GLU A 230 13.92 -58.57 -28.31
N GLN A 231 15.09 -58.75 -28.95
CA GLN A 231 16.08 -57.68 -29.07
C GLN A 231 15.53 -56.44 -29.77
N MET A 232 14.74 -56.66 -30.85
CA MET A 232 14.10 -55.59 -31.60
C MET A 232 13.01 -54.90 -30.79
N GLU A 233 12.22 -55.63 -30.05
CA GLU A 233 11.19 -55.10 -29.14
C GLU A 233 11.80 -54.23 -28.04
N PHE A 234 12.80 -54.74 -27.30
CA PHE A 234 13.41 -54.00 -26.23
C PHE A 234 14.19 -52.78 -26.74
N SER A 235 14.85 -52.88 -27.90
CA SER A 235 15.50 -51.75 -28.56
C SER A 235 14.49 -50.66 -28.92
N THR A 236 13.31 -51.04 -29.42
CA THR A 236 12.23 -50.12 -29.75
C THR A 236 11.68 -49.47 -28.49
N ARG A 237 11.50 -50.22 -27.38
CA ARG A 237 11.10 -49.67 -26.09
C ARG A 237 12.12 -48.67 -25.53
N CYS A 238 13.42 -48.96 -25.63
CA CYS A 238 14.49 -48.01 -25.28
C CYS A 238 14.40 -46.72 -26.10
N ARG A 239 14.20 -46.84 -27.42
CA ARG A 239 14.05 -45.69 -28.31
C ARG A 239 12.86 -44.83 -27.90
N ASN A 240 11.69 -45.44 -27.69
CA ASN A 240 10.48 -44.73 -27.26
C ASN A 240 10.68 -44.03 -25.92
N ALA A 241 11.41 -44.61 -24.97
CA ALA A 241 11.71 -44.00 -23.69
C ALA A 241 12.66 -42.80 -23.83
N LEU A 242 13.66 -42.87 -24.73
CA LEU A 242 14.54 -41.75 -25.06
C LEU A 242 13.79 -40.60 -25.72
N ASP A 243 12.96 -40.90 -26.72
CA ASP A 243 12.13 -39.91 -27.43
C ASP A 243 11.15 -39.21 -26.46
N GLY A 244 10.61 -39.96 -25.48
CA GLY A 244 9.81 -39.41 -24.38
C GLY A 244 10.58 -38.47 -23.48
N LEU A 245 11.83 -38.80 -23.12
CA LEU A 245 12.71 -37.92 -22.32
C LEU A 245 13.07 -36.64 -23.08
N GLU A 246 13.38 -36.75 -24.38
CA GLU A 246 13.67 -35.56 -25.20
C GLU A 246 12.47 -34.65 -25.29
N THR A 247 11.28 -35.17 -25.52
CA THR A 247 10.01 -34.43 -25.54
C THR A 247 9.75 -33.74 -24.21
N LEU A 248 9.98 -34.44 -23.09
CA LEU A 248 9.85 -33.90 -21.73
C LEU A 248 10.82 -32.75 -21.50
N LEU A 249 12.10 -32.93 -21.88
CA LEU A 249 13.15 -31.91 -21.73
C LEU A 249 12.80 -30.64 -22.52
N GLN A 250 12.39 -30.78 -23.78
CA GLN A 250 11.99 -29.64 -24.62
C GLN A 250 10.81 -28.89 -24.01
N SER A 251 9.82 -29.61 -23.49
CA SER A 251 8.65 -29.03 -22.84
C SER A 251 9.01 -28.28 -21.54
N LEU A 252 9.93 -28.83 -20.75
CA LEU A 252 10.46 -28.19 -19.55
C LEU A 252 11.22 -26.90 -19.86
N LEU A 253 12.03 -26.90 -20.93
CA LEU A 253 12.74 -25.71 -21.39
C LEU A 253 11.76 -24.59 -21.80
N GLN A 254 10.64 -24.96 -22.46
CA GLN A 254 9.59 -23.99 -22.82
C GLN A 254 8.90 -23.41 -21.56
N ILE A 255 8.53 -24.25 -20.60
CA ILE A 255 7.93 -23.79 -19.31
C ILE A 255 8.91 -22.87 -18.59
N SER A 256 10.18 -23.31 -18.42
CA SER A 256 11.20 -22.49 -17.73
C SER A 256 11.38 -21.13 -18.37
N LYS A 257 11.42 -21.06 -19.71
CA LYS A 257 11.51 -19.77 -20.43
C LYS A 257 10.28 -18.89 -20.20
N MET A 258 9.10 -19.47 -20.09
CA MET A 258 7.87 -18.72 -19.81
C MET A 258 7.80 -18.22 -18.36
N GLU A 259 8.17 -19.05 -17.38
CA GLU A 259 8.11 -18.67 -15.96
C GLU A 259 9.12 -17.61 -15.58
N VAL A 260 10.32 -17.64 -16.17
CA VAL A 260 11.35 -16.61 -15.94
C VAL A 260 11.05 -15.30 -16.73
N GLY A 261 9.93 -15.25 -17.47
CA GLY A 261 9.59 -14.09 -18.30
C GLY A 261 10.53 -13.90 -19.50
N LEU A 262 11.36 -14.90 -19.82
CA LEU A 262 12.25 -14.88 -20.99
C LEU A 262 11.50 -15.05 -22.30
N ILE A 263 10.29 -15.57 -22.26
CA ILE A 263 9.37 -15.54 -23.39
C ILE A 263 8.52 -14.27 -23.26
N GLN A 264 8.98 -13.21 -23.87
CA GLN A 264 8.15 -12.03 -24.11
C GLN A 264 7.25 -12.32 -25.30
N ILE A 265 5.92 -12.37 -25.05
CA ILE A 265 4.94 -12.47 -26.12
C ILE A 265 4.85 -11.10 -26.79
N GLU A 266 5.40 -10.99 -27.99
CA GLU A 266 5.38 -9.78 -28.80
C GLU A 266 4.08 -9.71 -29.61
N LYS A 267 3.06 -9.07 -29.05
CA LYS A 267 1.78 -8.92 -29.74
C LYS A 267 1.86 -7.87 -30.82
N ASN A 268 1.55 -8.28 -32.04
CA ASN A 268 1.44 -7.41 -33.19
C ASN A 268 0.02 -7.49 -33.78
N LYS A 269 -0.47 -6.44 -34.43
CA LYS A 269 -1.78 -6.42 -35.09
C LYS A 269 -1.73 -7.21 -36.39
N LEU A 270 -2.02 -8.52 -36.35
CA LEU A 270 -1.88 -9.45 -37.45
C LEU A 270 -3.21 -10.15 -37.75
N PRO A 271 -3.43 -10.62 -39.03
CA PRO A 271 -4.61 -11.38 -39.39
C PRO A 271 -4.68 -12.69 -38.61
N ILE A 272 -5.83 -12.96 -37.96
CA ILE A 272 -6.02 -14.19 -37.19
C ILE A 272 -6.11 -15.43 -38.08
N LEU A 273 -6.68 -15.28 -39.27
CA LEU A 273 -6.82 -16.34 -40.25
C LEU A 273 -5.46 -16.96 -40.62
N ASP A 274 -4.45 -16.13 -40.86
CA ASP A 274 -3.08 -16.56 -41.20
C ASP A 274 -2.47 -17.45 -40.10
N THR A 275 -2.80 -17.16 -38.84
CA THR A 275 -2.32 -17.91 -37.68
C THR A 275 -2.95 -19.31 -37.63
N ILE A 276 -4.25 -19.40 -37.89
CA ILE A 276 -4.99 -20.67 -37.93
C ILE A 276 -4.53 -21.51 -39.11
N ILE A 277 -4.41 -20.90 -40.31
CA ILE A 277 -3.92 -21.63 -41.50
C ILE A 277 -2.51 -22.16 -41.27
N THR A 278 -1.64 -21.37 -40.59
CA THR A 278 -0.28 -21.81 -40.24
C THR A 278 -0.33 -23.04 -39.32
N ALA A 279 -1.24 -23.07 -38.34
CA ALA A 279 -1.40 -24.19 -37.43
C ALA A 279 -1.95 -25.42 -38.15
N ILE A 280 -2.98 -25.26 -38.99
CA ILE A 280 -3.58 -26.34 -39.78
C ILE A 280 -2.53 -26.98 -40.69
N ASN A 281 -1.81 -26.18 -41.46
CA ASN A 281 -0.78 -26.67 -42.38
C ASN A 281 0.31 -27.48 -41.67
N ARG A 282 0.64 -27.13 -40.44
CA ARG A 282 1.68 -27.85 -39.68
C ARG A 282 1.20 -29.24 -39.17
N VAL A 283 -0.07 -29.39 -38.88
CA VAL A 283 -0.63 -30.68 -38.45
C VAL A 283 -1.16 -31.54 -39.60
N TYR A 284 -1.35 -30.97 -40.77
CA TYR A 284 -1.95 -31.65 -41.95
C TYR A 284 -1.27 -32.96 -42.32
N PRO A 285 0.08 -33.11 -42.31
CA PRO A 285 0.70 -34.43 -42.57
C PRO A 285 0.23 -35.54 -41.65
N LYS A 286 -0.04 -35.21 -40.36
CA LYS A 286 -0.51 -36.19 -39.35
C LYS A 286 -1.98 -36.61 -39.59
N THR A 287 -2.80 -35.70 -40.17
CA THR A 287 -4.18 -36.06 -40.53
C THR A 287 -4.22 -37.08 -41.68
N LEU A 288 -3.29 -36.96 -42.64
CA LEU A 288 -3.16 -37.90 -43.73
C LEU A 288 -2.76 -39.32 -43.26
N GLU A 289 -1.89 -39.42 -42.25
CA GLU A 289 -1.46 -40.70 -41.69
C GLU A 289 -2.61 -41.49 -41.09
N LYS A 290 -3.61 -40.81 -40.48
CA LYS A 290 -4.81 -41.40 -39.91
C LYS A 290 -6.05 -41.31 -40.79
N ASN A 291 -5.92 -40.78 -42.01
CA ASN A 291 -7.02 -40.52 -42.93
C ASN A 291 -8.15 -39.70 -42.28
N ILE A 292 -7.77 -38.67 -41.51
CA ILE A 292 -8.70 -37.76 -40.82
C ILE A 292 -8.99 -36.58 -41.72
N GLU A 293 -10.28 -36.28 -41.94
CA GLU A 293 -10.72 -35.10 -42.68
C GLU A 293 -10.75 -33.87 -41.76
N LEU A 294 -9.96 -32.83 -42.07
CA LEU A 294 -9.95 -31.58 -41.34
C LEU A 294 -10.79 -30.54 -42.08
N ILE A 295 -11.91 -30.15 -41.49
CA ILE A 295 -12.90 -29.25 -42.07
C ILE A 295 -12.76 -27.89 -41.39
N PHE A 296 -12.36 -26.86 -42.17
CA PHE A 296 -12.20 -25.50 -41.65
C PHE A 296 -13.34 -24.60 -42.14
N ASN A 297 -14.02 -23.96 -41.21
CA ASN A 297 -15.09 -23.00 -41.46
C ASN A 297 -14.75 -21.65 -40.86
N CYS A 298 -14.76 -20.61 -41.68
CA CYS A 298 -14.44 -19.23 -41.26
C CYS A 298 -15.60 -18.29 -41.63
N ASP A 299 -15.96 -17.40 -40.69
CA ASP A 299 -16.88 -16.31 -41.04
C ASP A 299 -16.23 -15.37 -42.06
N ASP A 300 -16.92 -15.00 -43.15
CA ASP A 300 -16.40 -14.14 -44.23
C ASP A 300 -15.83 -12.82 -43.70
N SER A 301 -16.40 -12.28 -42.64
CA SER A 301 -15.94 -11.04 -41.99
C SER A 301 -14.55 -11.10 -41.38
N LEU A 302 -13.95 -12.29 -41.25
CA LEU A 302 -12.67 -12.54 -40.56
C LEU A 302 -11.51 -12.76 -41.54
N GLU A 303 -11.72 -12.75 -42.85
CA GLU A 303 -10.67 -13.03 -43.83
C GLU A 303 -9.44 -12.13 -43.66
N TYR A 304 -9.65 -10.83 -43.39
CA TYR A 304 -8.56 -9.84 -43.16
C TYR A 304 -8.59 -9.24 -41.74
N TYR A 305 -9.34 -9.86 -40.85
CA TYR A 305 -9.53 -9.32 -39.50
C TYR A 305 -8.26 -9.49 -38.65
N LYS A 306 -7.75 -8.34 -38.14
CA LYS A 306 -6.50 -8.30 -37.38
C LYS A 306 -6.77 -8.18 -35.88
N ILE A 307 -6.08 -8.98 -35.08
CA ILE A 307 -6.06 -8.89 -33.61
C ILE A 307 -4.62 -8.67 -33.12
N MET A 308 -4.50 -8.21 -31.86
CA MET A 308 -3.21 -8.11 -31.18
C MET A 308 -2.75 -9.50 -30.76
N GLN A 309 -1.80 -10.09 -31.50
CA GLN A 309 -1.35 -11.46 -31.28
C GLN A 309 0.15 -11.63 -31.55
N ASP A 310 0.76 -12.60 -30.88
CA ASP A 310 2.01 -13.20 -31.30
C ASP A 310 1.69 -14.44 -32.16
N LYS A 311 1.88 -14.29 -33.47
CA LYS A 311 1.53 -15.35 -34.45
C LYS A 311 2.21 -16.67 -34.12
N LYS A 312 3.48 -16.65 -33.71
CA LYS A 312 4.27 -17.85 -33.41
C LYS A 312 3.68 -18.61 -32.23
N TRP A 313 3.47 -17.92 -31.11
CA TRP A 313 2.98 -18.55 -29.89
C TRP A 313 1.51 -18.94 -30.00
N LEU A 314 0.69 -18.12 -30.61
CA LEU A 314 -0.73 -18.46 -30.82
C LEU A 314 -0.90 -19.64 -31.75
N SER A 315 -0.09 -19.73 -32.85
CA SER A 315 -0.07 -20.94 -33.69
C SER A 315 0.31 -22.18 -32.91
N GLU A 316 1.32 -22.10 -32.03
CA GLU A 316 1.75 -23.24 -31.22
C GLU A 316 0.64 -23.71 -30.26
N ALA A 317 -0.11 -22.76 -29.66
CA ALA A 317 -1.26 -23.09 -28.83
C ALA A 317 -2.35 -23.84 -29.62
N ILE A 318 -2.65 -23.41 -30.83
CA ILE A 318 -3.65 -24.05 -31.72
C ILE A 318 -3.14 -25.41 -32.18
N ILE A 319 -1.86 -25.55 -32.53
CA ILE A 319 -1.23 -26.81 -32.92
C ILE A 319 -1.37 -27.83 -31.79
N ASN A 320 -1.10 -27.47 -30.56
CA ASN A 320 -1.22 -28.37 -29.40
C ASN A 320 -2.66 -28.91 -29.24
N VAL A 321 -3.67 -28.10 -29.49
CA VAL A 321 -5.08 -28.55 -29.45
C VAL A 321 -5.40 -29.47 -30.62
N LEU A 322 -4.96 -29.11 -31.84
CA LEU A 322 -5.16 -29.90 -33.04
C LEU A 322 -4.42 -31.24 -32.96
N ASP A 323 -3.19 -31.27 -32.47
CA ASP A 323 -2.43 -32.52 -32.27
C ASP A 323 -3.15 -33.45 -31.29
N ASN A 324 -3.73 -32.89 -30.22
CA ASN A 324 -4.56 -33.69 -29.31
C ASN A 324 -5.82 -34.23 -30.01
N ALA A 325 -6.51 -33.40 -30.80
CA ALA A 325 -7.70 -33.83 -31.57
C ALA A 325 -7.35 -34.95 -32.52
N ILE A 326 -6.25 -34.85 -33.28
CA ILE A 326 -5.79 -35.90 -34.22
C ILE A 326 -5.40 -37.17 -33.46
N LYS A 327 -4.68 -37.03 -32.35
CA LYS A 327 -4.14 -38.12 -31.55
C LYS A 327 -5.24 -39.00 -30.97
N TYR A 328 -6.29 -38.38 -30.42
CA TYR A 328 -7.36 -39.07 -29.71
C TYR A 328 -8.60 -39.41 -30.57
N SER A 329 -8.60 -38.94 -31.83
CA SER A 329 -9.63 -39.33 -32.79
C SER A 329 -9.33 -40.69 -33.44
N PRO A 330 -10.34 -41.47 -33.75
CA PRO A 330 -10.18 -42.70 -34.52
C PRO A 330 -9.78 -42.40 -35.97
N ASP A 331 -9.20 -43.40 -36.64
CA ASP A 331 -8.90 -43.31 -38.06
C ASP A 331 -10.19 -43.13 -38.88
N ASN A 332 -10.09 -42.44 -40.00
CA ASN A 332 -11.21 -42.11 -40.91
C ASN A 332 -12.32 -41.30 -40.24
N SER A 333 -11.94 -40.39 -39.32
CA SER A 333 -12.87 -39.47 -38.65
C SER A 333 -12.73 -38.02 -39.15
N GLU A 334 -13.53 -37.12 -38.58
CA GLU A 334 -13.56 -35.70 -38.94
C GLU A 334 -13.15 -34.85 -37.76
N ILE A 335 -12.40 -33.77 -38.03
CA ILE A 335 -12.09 -32.71 -37.09
C ILE A 335 -12.58 -31.40 -37.67
N PHE A 336 -13.38 -30.65 -36.91
CA PHE A 336 -13.91 -29.35 -37.31
C PHE A 336 -13.19 -28.24 -36.63
N VAL A 337 -12.82 -27.22 -37.39
CA VAL A 337 -12.25 -25.96 -36.87
C VAL A 337 -13.15 -24.81 -37.33
N TYR A 338 -13.68 -24.07 -36.36
CA TYR A 338 -14.53 -22.90 -36.63
C TYR A 338 -13.83 -21.63 -36.17
N LEU A 339 -13.81 -20.63 -37.02
CA LEU A 339 -13.36 -19.26 -36.70
C LEU A 339 -14.56 -18.32 -36.83
N GLN A 340 -14.99 -17.75 -35.71
CA GLN A 340 -16.21 -16.94 -35.63
C GLN A 340 -15.96 -15.63 -34.91
N LYS A 341 -16.61 -14.57 -35.41
CA LYS A 341 -16.67 -13.27 -34.70
C LYS A 341 -17.87 -13.26 -33.75
N ARG A 342 -17.64 -12.85 -32.54
CA ARG A 342 -18.66 -12.61 -31.51
C ARG A 342 -18.50 -11.18 -30.96
N ASN A 343 -19.52 -10.65 -30.28
CA ASN A 343 -19.46 -9.31 -29.70
C ASN A 343 -18.32 -9.23 -28.66
N GLY A 344 -17.26 -8.48 -28.98
CA GLY A 344 -16.12 -8.24 -28.10
C GLY A 344 -15.02 -9.30 -28.12
N PHE A 345 -15.16 -10.40 -28.87
CA PHE A 345 -14.11 -11.44 -28.95
C PHE A 345 -14.17 -12.27 -30.24
N ILE A 346 -13.02 -12.84 -30.58
CA ILE A 346 -12.88 -13.86 -31.62
C ILE A 346 -12.94 -15.23 -30.96
N ARG A 347 -13.79 -16.11 -31.48
CA ARG A 347 -13.97 -17.48 -31.04
C ARG A 347 -13.35 -18.46 -32.03
N ILE A 348 -12.43 -19.28 -31.56
CA ILE A 348 -11.86 -20.42 -32.28
C ILE A 348 -12.39 -21.67 -31.60
N GLU A 349 -13.07 -22.53 -32.35
CA GLU A 349 -13.62 -23.79 -31.83
C GLU A 349 -13.01 -24.95 -32.58
N ILE A 350 -12.44 -25.92 -31.87
CA ILE A 350 -11.86 -27.14 -32.41
C ILE A 350 -12.64 -28.30 -31.83
N LYS A 351 -13.33 -29.01 -32.71
CA LYS A 351 -14.18 -30.15 -32.34
C LYS A 351 -13.64 -31.44 -32.96
N ASP A 352 -13.42 -32.43 -32.10
CA ASP A 352 -12.99 -33.77 -32.49
C ASP A 352 -14.09 -34.80 -32.27
N ASN A 353 -13.94 -35.97 -32.91
CA ASN A 353 -14.77 -37.15 -32.74
C ASN A 353 -14.03 -38.25 -31.93
N GLY A 354 -13.18 -37.80 -30.97
CA GLY A 354 -12.33 -38.69 -30.18
C GLY A 354 -13.04 -39.35 -28.98
N ILE A 355 -12.23 -39.86 -28.06
CA ILE A 355 -12.68 -40.59 -26.86
C ILE A 355 -13.49 -39.75 -25.87
N GLY A 356 -13.46 -38.43 -25.99
CA GLY A 356 -14.06 -37.51 -25.05
C GLY A 356 -13.24 -37.34 -23.74
N ILE A 357 -13.70 -36.41 -22.88
CA ILE A 357 -13.06 -36.06 -21.62
C ILE A 357 -14.11 -36.11 -20.51
N PRO A 358 -13.87 -36.83 -19.38
CA PRO A 358 -14.75 -36.79 -18.21
C PRO A 358 -14.90 -35.39 -17.63
N LYS A 359 -16.12 -35.03 -17.20
CA LYS A 359 -16.38 -33.69 -16.64
C LYS A 359 -15.49 -33.33 -15.46
N GLU A 360 -15.12 -34.29 -14.64
CA GLU A 360 -14.24 -34.17 -13.48
C GLU A 360 -12.80 -33.82 -13.89
N GLU A 361 -12.43 -33.99 -15.15
CA GLU A 361 -11.10 -33.74 -15.69
C GLU A 361 -11.00 -32.41 -16.45
N TYR A 362 -12.09 -31.70 -16.74
CA TYR A 362 -12.09 -30.46 -17.54
C TYR A 362 -11.12 -29.36 -17.08
N HIS A 363 -10.98 -29.15 -15.76
CA HIS A 363 -10.02 -28.23 -15.20
C HIS A 363 -8.64 -28.86 -15.02
N LYS A 364 -8.55 -30.19 -14.90
CA LYS A 364 -7.29 -30.89 -14.67
C LYS A 364 -6.45 -31.03 -15.93
N ILE A 365 -7.09 -31.20 -17.12
CA ILE A 365 -6.36 -31.32 -18.39
C ILE A 365 -5.45 -30.15 -18.71
N PHE A 366 -5.67 -28.99 -18.08
CA PHE A 366 -4.83 -27.80 -18.19
C PHE A 366 -3.77 -27.68 -17.08
N GLN A 367 -3.67 -28.68 -16.18
CA GLN A 367 -2.59 -28.78 -15.19
C GLN A 367 -1.34 -29.38 -15.82
N ARG A 368 -0.18 -29.03 -15.27
CA ARG A 368 1.12 -29.56 -15.71
C ARG A 368 1.14 -31.08 -15.53
N PHE A 369 1.67 -31.81 -16.53
CA PHE A 369 1.86 -33.25 -16.49
C PHE A 369 0.60 -34.08 -16.29
N PHE A 370 -0.57 -33.47 -16.33
CA PHE A 370 -1.82 -34.21 -16.18
C PHE A 370 -2.09 -35.02 -17.43
N ARG A 371 -2.41 -36.26 -17.21
CA ARG A 371 -2.88 -37.21 -18.24
C ARG A 371 -4.14 -37.90 -17.74
N GLY A 372 -5.18 -37.97 -18.59
CA GLY A 372 -6.44 -38.63 -18.24
C GLY A 372 -6.21 -40.10 -17.88
N LYS A 373 -7.08 -40.65 -17.04
CA LYS A 373 -6.98 -42.03 -16.55
C LYS A 373 -7.51 -43.08 -17.53
N MET A 374 -8.08 -42.71 -18.66
CA MET A 374 -8.58 -43.65 -19.67
C MET A 374 -7.43 -44.46 -20.29
N ASN A 375 -7.60 -45.73 -20.46
CA ASN A 375 -6.58 -46.63 -21.05
C ASN A 375 -6.08 -46.16 -22.42
N ALA A 376 -6.96 -45.56 -23.23
CA ALA A 376 -6.59 -44.99 -24.53
C ALA A 376 -5.60 -43.80 -24.37
N VAL A 377 -5.68 -43.02 -23.28
CA VAL A 377 -4.74 -41.92 -23.00
C VAL A 377 -3.41 -42.44 -22.47
N SER A 378 -3.44 -43.50 -21.66
CA SER A 378 -2.21 -44.08 -21.08
C SER A 378 -1.31 -44.72 -22.13
N ASN A 379 -1.89 -45.27 -23.18
CA ASN A 379 -1.16 -45.94 -24.27
C ASN A 379 -0.51 -45.00 -25.28
N GLU A 380 -0.92 -43.74 -25.28
CA GLU A 380 -0.41 -42.74 -26.21
C GLU A 380 0.77 -41.95 -25.62
N ASN A 381 1.80 -41.66 -26.42
CA ASN A 381 2.94 -40.86 -25.98
C ASN A 381 2.53 -39.40 -25.75
N GLY A 382 2.97 -38.78 -24.64
CA GLY A 382 2.74 -37.35 -24.38
C GLY A 382 3.19 -36.93 -23.01
N SER A 383 3.76 -35.71 -22.92
CA SER A 383 4.30 -35.13 -21.69
C SER A 383 3.27 -34.59 -20.71
N GLY A 384 1.97 -34.43 -21.15
CA GLY A 384 0.95 -33.76 -20.34
C GLY A 384 1.18 -32.24 -20.14
N ILE A 385 2.02 -31.63 -20.98
CA ILE A 385 2.39 -30.21 -20.86
C ILE A 385 1.72 -29.33 -21.93
N GLY A 386 1.36 -29.89 -23.07
CA GLY A 386 0.85 -29.15 -24.22
C GLY A 386 -0.36 -28.26 -23.90
N LEU A 387 -1.40 -28.82 -23.24
CA LEU A 387 -2.60 -28.06 -22.88
C LEU A 387 -2.32 -27.01 -21.77
N PHE A 388 -1.44 -27.28 -20.83
CA PHE A 388 -0.98 -26.28 -19.87
C PHE A 388 -0.30 -25.09 -20.58
N LEU A 389 0.61 -25.37 -21.50
CA LEU A 389 1.29 -24.35 -22.31
C LEU A 389 0.28 -23.56 -23.16
N THR A 390 -0.65 -24.26 -23.79
CA THR A 390 -1.77 -23.63 -24.54
C THR A 390 -2.52 -22.64 -23.68
N ARG A 391 -2.94 -23.05 -22.48
CA ARG A 391 -3.66 -22.17 -21.55
C ARG A 391 -2.83 -20.94 -21.20
N LYS A 392 -1.55 -21.11 -20.89
CA LYS A 392 -0.65 -19.99 -20.57
C LYS A 392 -0.45 -19.02 -21.74
N ILE A 393 -0.31 -19.52 -22.95
CA ILE A 393 -0.23 -18.70 -24.16
C ILE A 393 -1.52 -17.89 -24.34
N ILE A 394 -2.68 -18.51 -24.22
CA ILE A 394 -3.98 -17.86 -24.38
C ILE A 394 -4.22 -16.82 -23.28
N GLU A 395 -3.92 -17.12 -22.01
CA GLU A 395 -3.98 -16.19 -20.89
C GLU A 395 -3.07 -14.96 -21.13
N ASN A 396 -1.86 -15.18 -21.63
CA ASN A 396 -0.96 -14.09 -22.02
C ASN A 396 -1.46 -13.26 -23.22
N HIS A 397 -2.36 -13.78 -24.03
CA HIS A 397 -3.09 -13.03 -25.05
C HIS A 397 -4.38 -12.39 -24.51
N ASN A 398 -4.59 -12.37 -23.20
CA ASN A 398 -5.79 -11.89 -22.51
C ASN A 398 -7.06 -12.68 -22.93
N GLY A 399 -6.87 -13.90 -23.40
CA GLY A 399 -7.94 -14.81 -23.82
C GLY A 399 -8.27 -15.86 -22.79
N THR A 400 -9.24 -16.71 -23.13
CA THR A 400 -9.64 -17.87 -22.32
C THR A 400 -9.72 -19.11 -23.18
N ILE A 401 -9.44 -20.28 -22.60
CA ILE A 401 -9.66 -21.59 -23.21
C ILE A 401 -10.54 -22.44 -22.31
N THR A 402 -11.52 -23.08 -22.90
CA THR A 402 -12.44 -23.98 -22.22
C THR A 402 -12.61 -25.29 -23.03
N VAL A 403 -13.10 -26.34 -22.37
CA VAL A 403 -13.42 -27.59 -23.01
C VAL A 403 -14.83 -28.03 -22.63
N SER A 404 -15.52 -28.65 -23.56
CA SER A 404 -16.71 -29.41 -23.34
C SER A 404 -16.60 -30.77 -24.08
N SER A 405 -17.23 -31.79 -23.57
CA SER A 405 -17.11 -33.11 -24.17
C SER A 405 -18.37 -33.91 -24.00
N ASN A 406 -18.58 -34.86 -24.93
CA ASN A 406 -19.65 -35.79 -24.89
C ASN A 406 -19.06 -37.23 -24.82
N LEU A 407 -19.34 -37.96 -23.76
CA LEU A 407 -18.82 -39.31 -23.52
C LEU A 407 -19.69 -40.43 -24.15
N GLY A 408 -20.65 -40.07 -24.99
CA GLY A 408 -21.45 -41.04 -25.74
C GLY A 408 -22.22 -42.04 -24.88
N ASN A 409 -23.18 -41.55 -24.08
CA ASN A 409 -24.03 -42.42 -23.24
C ASN A 409 -25.25 -43.03 -23.97
N ASN A 410 -25.42 -42.77 -25.25
CA ASN A 410 -26.55 -43.29 -26.03
C ASN A 410 -26.09 -43.96 -27.34
N LYS A 411 -26.90 -44.86 -27.84
CA LYS A 411 -26.72 -45.71 -29.04
C LYS A 411 -26.29 -45.01 -30.35
N ASN A 412 -26.13 -43.71 -30.35
CA ASN A 412 -25.51 -42.91 -31.41
C ASN A 412 -24.13 -42.47 -30.91
N ASN A 413 -23.08 -43.17 -31.32
CA ASN A 413 -21.67 -43.04 -30.96
C ASN A 413 -21.02 -41.67 -31.29
N ASN A 414 -21.61 -40.57 -30.89
CA ASN A 414 -20.97 -39.23 -31.02
C ASN A 414 -20.21 -38.90 -29.71
N CYS A 415 -19.11 -39.62 -29.49
CA CYS A 415 -18.10 -39.20 -28.52
C CYS A 415 -17.23 -38.10 -29.13
N GLY A 416 -16.64 -37.29 -28.31
CA GLY A 416 -15.66 -36.27 -28.77
C GLY A 416 -15.51 -35.11 -27.82
N SER A 417 -14.53 -34.27 -28.09
CA SER A 417 -14.28 -33.05 -27.31
C SER A 417 -14.39 -31.81 -28.17
N THR A 418 -14.73 -30.71 -27.55
CA THR A 418 -14.80 -29.39 -28.18
C THR A 418 -14.00 -28.43 -27.33
N PHE A 419 -12.87 -27.98 -27.85
CA PHE A 419 -12.07 -26.89 -27.26
C PHE A 419 -12.49 -25.58 -27.83
N VAL A 420 -12.68 -24.57 -26.97
CA VAL A 420 -13.10 -23.22 -27.33
C VAL A 420 -12.08 -22.23 -26.80
N ILE A 421 -11.43 -21.51 -27.71
CA ILE A 421 -10.52 -20.41 -27.44
C ILE A 421 -11.24 -19.11 -27.73
N GLN A 422 -11.17 -18.16 -26.80
CA GLN A 422 -11.73 -16.82 -26.97
C GLN A 422 -10.61 -15.80 -26.80
N LEU A 423 -10.44 -14.92 -27.77
CA LEU A 423 -9.44 -13.85 -27.79
C LEU A 423 -10.15 -12.52 -27.89
N PRO A 424 -9.73 -11.50 -27.10
CA PRO A 424 -10.37 -10.19 -27.15
C PRO A 424 -10.22 -9.55 -28.54
N GLU A 425 -11.25 -8.83 -28.97
CA GLU A 425 -11.10 -7.89 -30.08
C GLU A 425 -10.10 -6.82 -29.70
N SER A 426 -9.13 -6.54 -30.56
CA SER A 426 -8.26 -5.37 -30.37
C SER A 426 -9.05 -4.11 -30.71
N GLU A 427 -9.20 -3.21 -29.74
CA GLU A 427 -9.53 -1.82 -30.02
C GLU A 427 -8.54 -1.17 -30.99
#